data_f97638214583bcfa50782c84ec3b6c3b
#
_entry.id   f97638214583bcfa50782c84ec3b6c3b
#
_cell.length_a   1.000
_cell.length_b   1.000
_cell.length_c   1.000
_cell.angle_alpha   90.00
_cell.angle_beta   90.00
_cell.angle_gamma   90.00
#
_symmetry.space_group_name_H-M   'P 1'
#
loop_
_entity.id
_entity.type
_entity.pdbx_description
1 polymer ?
#
loop_
_entity_poly.entity_id
_entity_poly.type
_entity_poly.pdbx_seq_one_letter_code
_entity_poly.pdbx_strand_id
1 'polypeptide(L)'
;MTHAAWLLALLLLASPSASAADNKDKEKDKKKPDAAAKTAVSADDLVKQAEEKAAAGDTAGAKELFEKAAAMPTASGDVALKVGRFLQEAHDLDAAMDAYKSAGDKLTGPAKGEALGRLAIVQETRGVPEFAATAEAAAAADKEGPFPNIALARLRAREGKGDEALALAQKAVPAGGADAQAAVGRAQEARNALPEAEAAYRAAGGAEGTNLTATVGLARVLRRTGRSTEALPLLEKVIAAAPGAVDAYKESARAKIAAGRGADALGDASTAAALAENDPDAARAVQEATVAKALSYVAQNQAALAIQDLTALRDKSPDLAIARVGLGRAYAANRQVDLAIVELQKAVELDPSSAEAQYQLGYVQHMLKRDAAAAVGPYEKAVAAEPGNVDYRTQLGAALAAANQPDRAVAELTKVTSSPGYQKADAWIYLGQAQLGAKKYKDALASLDKAAAVAPNNVQIETFMAWSYFGLKDSKNFIDHGRKAKALGQKEPTLLGYLTRIEGGEPIK
;
A
#
# COMPACT_ATOMS: atom_id res chain seq x y z
N MET A 1 -13.29 2.98 -32.62
CA MET A 1 -14.27 3.14 -33.71
C MET A 1 -15.36 2.10 -33.50
N THR A 2 -16.62 2.58 -33.53
CA THR A 2 -17.89 1.84 -33.59
C THR A 2 -18.30 1.03 -32.35
N HIS A 3 -19.07 1.71 -31.46
CA HIS A 3 -20.34 1.17 -30.90
C HIS A 3 -21.03 2.28 -30.05
N ALA A 4 -21.26 3.44 -30.66
CA ALA A 4 -22.06 4.54 -30.09
C ALA A 4 -22.87 5.24 -31.15
N ALA A 5 -23.74 4.48 -31.89
CA ALA A 5 -24.62 5.06 -32.87
C ALA A 5 -25.80 4.09 -33.20
N TRP A 6 -26.65 3.81 -32.19
CA TRP A 6 -27.93 3.09 -32.45
C TRP A 6 -28.93 3.36 -31.33
N LEU A 7 -29.28 4.63 -31.04
CA LEU A 7 -30.40 4.96 -30.16
C LEU A 7 -30.90 6.41 -30.41
N LEU A 8 -31.01 6.81 -31.69
CA LEU A 8 -31.62 8.11 -32.04
C LEU A 8 -32.30 8.02 -33.41
N ALA A 9 -33.27 7.12 -33.56
CA ALA A 9 -34.15 7.09 -34.72
C ALA A 9 -35.41 6.28 -34.40
N LEU A 10 -36.36 6.91 -33.67
CA LEU A 10 -37.76 6.43 -33.66
C LEU A 10 -38.65 7.41 -32.85
N LEU A 11 -38.77 8.67 -33.34
CA LEU A 11 -39.81 9.60 -32.90
C LEU A 11 -39.93 10.76 -33.89
N LEU A 12 -40.37 10.44 -35.10
CA LEU A 12 -40.96 11.39 -36.04
C LEU A 12 -41.69 10.59 -37.11
N LEU A 13 -43.00 10.51 -36.95
CA LEU A 13 -43.99 10.36 -38.04
C LEU A 13 -45.35 9.99 -37.42
N ALA A 14 -46.22 10.97 -37.23
CA ALA A 14 -47.60 10.91 -37.66
C ALA A 14 -48.40 12.07 -37.06
N SER A 15 -48.56 13.12 -37.82
CA SER A 15 -49.78 13.94 -37.77
C SER A 15 -50.67 13.53 -38.91
N PRO A 16 -51.96 13.47 -38.74
CA PRO A 16 -52.83 13.90 -39.85
C PRO A 16 -53.80 14.99 -39.43
N SER A 17 -54.02 15.82 -40.39
CA SER A 17 -54.81 17.01 -40.56
C SER A 17 -56.32 16.84 -40.29
N ALA A 18 -56.90 18.00 -40.02
CA ALA A 18 -58.29 18.34 -39.79
C ALA A 18 -59.24 17.97 -40.94
N SER A 19 -60.48 17.73 -40.59
CA SER A 19 -61.65 18.25 -41.32
C SER A 19 -62.88 18.33 -40.44
N ALA A 20 -63.59 19.44 -40.56
CA ALA A 20 -64.78 19.86 -39.83
C ALA A 20 -66.08 19.20 -40.41
N ALA A 21 -67.09 19.11 -39.58
CA ALA A 21 -68.43 19.68 -39.75
C ALA A 21 -69.46 19.03 -38.80
N ASP A 22 -70.00 19.84 -37.93
CA ASP A 22 -71.45 20.18 -37.79
C ASP A 22 -72.47 19.11 -37.57
N ASN A 23 -73.18 19.00 -36.48
CA ASN A 23 -74.53 19.47 -36.21
C ASN A 23 -75.12 19.00 -34.85
N LYS A 24 -75.74 19.96 -34.17
CA LYS A 24 -76.78 19.96 -33.16
C LYS A 24 -77.56 18.61 -32.95
N ASP A 25 -77.75 18.23 -31.66
CA ASP A 25 -78.99 18.52 -30.96
C ASP A 25 -78.96 18.04 -29.48
N LYS A 26 -79.74 18.70 -28.67
CA LYS A 26 -79.94 18.59 -27.23
C LYS A 26 -80.41 17.22 -26.75
N GLU A 27 -79.94 16.80 -25.54
CA GLU A 27 -80.89 16.60 -24.43
C GLU A 27 -80.26 16.16 -23.14
N LYS A 28 -80.86 16.54 -22.09
CA LYS A 28 -80.61 16.59 -20.65
C LYS A 28 -80.18 15.29 -19.94
N ASP A 29 -79.43 15.58 -18.88
CA ASP A 29 -79.50 14.97 -17.55
C ASP A 29 -79.00 13.53 -17.34
N LYS A 30 -77.87 13.41 -16.63
CA LYS A 30 -77.76 12.83 -15.27
C LYS A 30 -76.30 12.84 -14.81
N LYS A 31 -76.05 13.57 -13.73
CA LYS A 31 -74.84 13.46 -12.93
C LYS A 31 -74.58 12.01 -12.53
N LYS A 32 -73.48 11.44 -13.01
CA LYS A 32 -72.74 10.36 -12.34
C LYS A 32 -71.46 10.98 -11.76
N PRO A 33 -71.06 10.58 -10.53
CA PRO A 33 -69.88 11.16 -9.93
C PRO A 33 -68.65 10.76 -10.74
N ASP A 34 -67.77 11.74 -10.87
CA ASP A 34 -66.49 11.65 -11.53
C ASP A 34 -65.75 10.38 -11.12
N ALA A 35 -65.36 9.61 -12.16
CA ALA A 35 -64.36 8.59 -12.03
C ALA A 35 -63.12 9.19 -11.42
N ALA A 36 -62.65 8.56 -10.32
CA ALA A 36 -61.48 8.93 -9.57
C ALA A 36 -60.38 9.42 -10.50
N ALA A 37 -59.98 10.69 -10.33
CA ALA A 37 -58.71 11.15 -10.79
C ALA A 37 -57.69 10.14 -10.23
N LYS A 38 -57.00 9.35 -11.07
CA LYS A 38 -55.84 8.62 -10.66
C LYS A 38 -54.89 9.66 -10.10
N THR A 39 -54.79 9.73 -8.80
CA THR A 39 -53.77 10.55 -8.11
C THR A 39 -52.43 10.17 -8.72
N ALA A 40 -51.79 11.10 -9.42
CA ALA A 40 -50.49 10.90 -9.98
C ALA A 40 -49.57 10.47 -8.83
N VAL A 41 -48.93 9.29 -8.94
CA VAL A 41 -48.06 8.76 -7.92
C VAL A 41 -46.96 9.80 -7.69
N SER A 42 -46.80 10.26 -6.45
CA SER A 42 -45.78 11.25 -6.09
C SER A 42 -44.40 10.59 -5.95
N ALA A 43 -43.35 11.41 -5.98
CA ALA A 43 -42.00 10.90 -5.71
C ALA A 43 -41.87 10.26 -4.31
N ASP A 44 -42.56 10.83 -3.31
CA ASP A 44 -42.61 10.28 -1.96
C ASP A 44 -43.34 8.94 -1.88
N ASP A 45 -44.44 8.75 -2.66
CA ASP A 45 -45.13 7.47 -2.74
C ASP A 45 -44.24 6.38 -3.38
N LEU A 46 -43.46 6.72 -4.42
CA LEU A 46 -42.51 5.81 -5.04
C LEU A 46 -41.39 5.43 -4.06
N VAL A 47 -40.84 6.39 -3.30
CA VAL A 47 -39.87 6.11 -2.25
C VAL A 47 -40.40 5.15 -1.21
N LYS A 48 -41.65 5.37 -0.72
CA LYS A 48 -42.26 4.47 0.25
C LYS A 48 -42.40 3.03 -0.29
N GLN A 49 -42.88 2.89 -1.52
CA GLN A 49 -42.96 1.57 -2.20
C GLN A 49 -41.57 0.93 -2.39
N ALA A 50 -40.55 1.75 -2.67
CA ALA A 50 -39.17 1.28 -2.79
C ALA A 50 -38.63 0.77 -1.44
N GLU A 51 -38.85 1.52 -0.34
CA GLU A 51 -38.48 1.12 1.02
C GLU A 51 -39.18 -0.19 1.43
N GLU A 52 -40.48 -0.37 1.09
CA GLU A 52 -41.23 -1.62 1.32
C GLU A 52 -40.62 -2.80 0.55
N LYS A 53 -40.26 -2.61 -0.73
CA LYS A 53 -39.58 -3.64 -1.54
C LYS A 53 -38.19 -4.00 -1.02
N ALA A 54 -37.41 -2.99 -0.63
CA ALA A 54 -36.10 -3.20 -0.03
C ALA A 54 -36.20 -4.04 1.26
N ALA A 55 -37.14 -3.71 2.12
CA ALA A 55 -37.42 -4.47 3.36
C ALA A 55 -37.87 -5.92 3.08
N ALA A 56 -38.52 -6.16 1.95
CA ALA A 56 -38.91 -7.50 1.49
C ALA A 56 -37.76 -8.25 0.78
N GLY A 57 -36.58 -7.66 0.63
CA GLY A 57 -35.43 -8.26 -0.06
C GLY A 57 -35.46 -8.11 -1.60
N ASP A 58 -36.45 -7.44 -2.18
CA ASP A 58 -36.50 -7.12 -3.60
C ASP A 58 -35.65 -5.88 -3.92
N THR A 59 -34.33 -6.03 -3.86
CA THR A 59 -33.38 -4.93 -4.10
C THR A 59 -33.49 -4.36 -5.51
N ALA A 60 -33.73 -5.22 -6.53
CA ALA A 60 -33.83 -4.78 -7.91
C ALA A 60 -35.12 -3.93 -8.13
N GLY A 61 -36.26 -4.38 -7.62
CA GLY A 61 -37.50 -3.64 -7.68
C GLY A 61 -37.49 -2.37 -6.85
N ALA A 62 -36.77 -2.36 -5.72
CA ALA A 62 -36.55 -1.14 -4.92
C ALA A 62 -35.71 -0.12 -5.70
N LYS A 63 -34.62 -0.56 -6.34
CA LYS A 63 -33.76 0.30 -7.17
C LYS A 63 -34.54 1.00 -8.27
N GLU A 64 -35.33 0.23 -9.04
CA GLU A 64 -36.16 0.79 -10.11
C GLU A 64 -37.12 1.88 -9.62
N LEU A 65 -37.75 1.68 -8.46
CA LEU A 65 -38.67 2.67 -7.88
C LEU A 65 -37.92 3.90 -7.35
N PHE A 66 -36.77 3.74 -6.73
CA PHE A 66 -35.94 4.85 -6.29
C PHE A 66 -35.43 5.69 -7.48
N GLU A 67 -34.99 5.06 -8.56
CA GLU A 67 -34.56 5.75 -9.79
C GLU A 67 -35.74 6.53 -10.42
N LYS A 68 -36.92 5.93 -10.48
CA LYS A 68 -38.14 6.62 -10.94
C LYS A 68 -38.47 7.83 -10.06
N ALA A 69 -38.39 7.68 -8.74
CA ALA A 69 -38.63 8.78 -7.80
C ALA A 69 -37.65 9.94 -8.00
N ALA A 70 -36.36 9.62 -8.14
CA ALA A 70 -35.31 10.61 -8.37
C ALA A 70 -35.44 11.35 -9.70
N ALA A 71 -35.94 10.69 -10.74
CA ALA A 71 -36.12 11.25 -12.07
C ALA A 71 -37.35 12.18 -12.17
N MET A 72 -38.20 12.21 -11.16
CA MET A 72 -39.37 13.09 -11.17
C MET A 72 -38.98 14.56 -11.03
N PRO A 73 -39.52 15.49 -11.85
CA PRO A 73 -39.24 16.92 -11.72
C PRO A 73 -39.62 17.49 -10.36
N THR A 74 -40.58 16.86 -9.66
CA THR A 74 -41.07 17.23 -8.35
C THR A 74 -40.30 16.61 -7.18
N ALA A 75 -39.23 15.82 -7.46
CA ALA A 75 -38.42 15.17 -6.43
C ALA A 75 -37.79 16.20 -5.48
N SER A 76 -38.09 16.08 -4.19
CA SER A 76 -37.52 16.93 -3.15
C SER A 76 -36.08 16.58 -2.85
N GLY A 77 -35.37 17.43 -2.09
CA GLY A 77 -34.03 17.11 -1.59
C GLY A 77 -34.04 15.90 -0.66
N ASP A 78 -35.10 15.71 0.12
CA ASP A 78 -35.24 14.57 1.04
C ASP A 78 -35.42 13.26 0.26
N VAL A 79 -36.17 13.26 -0.85
CA VAL A 79 -36.24 12.12 -1.78
C VAL A 79 -34.86 11.78 -2.31
N ALA A 80 -34.12 12.77 -2.81
CA ALA A 80 -32.78 12.56 -3.34
C ALA A 80 -31.81 12.00 -2.27
N LEU A 81 -31.89 12.48 -1.02
CA LEU A 81 -31.10 11.97 0.09
C LEU A 81 -31.41 10.50 0.40
N LYS A 82 -32.68 10.10 0.42
CA LYS A 82 -33.09 8.71 0.64
C LYS A 82 -32.64 7.79 -0.50
N VAL A 83 -32.78 8.26 -1.74
CA VAL A 83 -32.27 7.54 -2.92
C VAL A 83 -30.75 7.33 -2.82
N GLY A 84 -29.99 8.38 -2.45
CA GLY A 84 -28.56 8.29 -2.25
C GLY A 84 -28.16 7.27 -1.20
N ARG A 85 -28.88 7.22 -0.06
CA ARG A 85 -28.61 6.22 1.00
C ARG A 85 -28.80 4.80 0.50
N PHE A 86 -29.92 4.52 -0.19
CA PHE A 86 -30.20 3.19 -0.75
C PHE A 86 -29.13 2.79 -1.77
N LEU A 87 -28.77 3.68 -2.70
CA LEU A 87 -27.79 3.40 -3.74
C LEU A 87 -26.37 3.16 -3.15
N GLN A 88 -26.02 3.89 -2.09
CA GLN A 88 -24.79 3.66 -1.36
C GLN A 88 -24.75 2.28 -0.69
N GLU A 89 -25.87 1.86 -0.07
CA GLU A 89 -25.99 0.51 0.53
C GLU A 89 -25.98 -0.58 -0.53
N ALA A 90 -26.55 -0.32 -1.72
CA ALA A 90 -26.50 -1.20 -2.88
C ALA A 90 -25.15 -1.16 -3.62
N HIS A 91 -24.17 -0.41 -3.13
CA HIS A 91 -22.83 -0.22 -3.71
C HIS A 91 -22.82 0.41 -5.11
N ASP A 92 -23.90 1.05 -5.54
CA ASP A 92 -23.95 1.87 -6.75
C ASP A 92 -23.45 3.28 -6.45
N LEU A 93 -22.13 3.41 -6.33
CA LEU A 93 -21.50 4.62 -5.83
C LEU A 93 -21.65 5.81 -6.77
N ASP A 94 -21.71 5.60 -8.09
CA ASP A 94 -21.85 6.69 -9.06
C ASP A 94 -23.27 7.28 -8.99
N ALA A 95 -24.28 6.44 -9.00
CA ALA A 95 -25.65 6.90 -8.83
C ALA A 95 -25.91 7.52 -7.44
N ALA A 96 -25.26 7.00 -6.39
CA ALA A 96 -25.31 7.59 -5.06
C ALA A 96 -24.71 9.00 -5.02
N MET A 97 -23.58 9.25 -5.70
CA MET A 97 -22.98 10.58 -5.81
C MET A 97 -23.94 11.58 -6.46
N ASP A 98 -24.59 11.22 -7.57
CA ASP A 98 -25.54 12.07 -8.28
C ASP A 98 -26.75 12.40 -7.38
N ALA A 99 -27.27 11.41 -6.67
CA ALA A 99 -28.38 11.60 -5.75
C ALA A 99 -28.02 12.51 -4.58
N TYR A 100 -26.85 12.31 -3.94
CA TYR A 100 -26.39 13.17 -2.84
C TYR A 100 -26.06 14.59 -3.31
N LYS A 101 -25.52 14.79 -4.51
CA LYS A 101 -25.31 16.09 -5.10
C LYS A 101 -26.64 16.82 -5.28
N SER A 102 -27.63 16.16 -5.91
CA SER A 102 -29.00 16.71 -6.04
C SER A 102 -29.61 17.05 -4.70
N ALA A 103 -29.42 16.23 -3.67
CA ALA A 103 -29.88 16.53 -2.31
C ALA A 103 -29.18 17.76 -1.74
N GLY A 104 -27.85 17.84 -1.84
CA GLY A 104 -27.04 18.98 -1.36
C GLY A 104 -27.42 20.31 -2.01
N ASP A 105 -27.85 20.30 -3.28
CA ASP A 105 -28.29 21.48 -4.01
C ASP A 105 -29.69 21.97 -3.55
N LYS A 106 -30.55 21.04 -3.15
CA LYS A 106 -31.97 21.33 -2.78
C LYS A 106 -32.21 21.55 -1.28
N LEU A 107 -31.33 20.99 -0.44
CA LEU A 107 -31.49 21.04 1.03
C LEU A 107 -30.74 22.21 1.65
N THR A 108 -31.09 22.54 2.91
CA THR A 108 -30.41 23.55 3.73
C THR A 108 -30.15 23.02 5.14
N GLY A 109 -29.28 23.70 5.90
CA GLY A 109 -28.97 23.37 7.30
C GLY A 109 -28.49 21.93 7.50
N PRO A 110 -28.90 21.24 8.57
CA PRO A 110 -28.39 19.89 8.91
C PRO A 110 -28.61 18.84 7.83
N ALA A 111 -29.76 18.87 7.13
CA ALA A 111 -30.04 17.93 6.04
C ALA A 111 -29.11 18.12 4.86
N LYS A 112 -28.73 19.38 4.53
CA LYS A 112 -27.67 19.66 3.56
C LYS A 112 -26.32 19.14 4.03
N GLY A 113 -26.00 19.35 5.31
CA GLY A 113 -24.78 18.86 5.93
C GLY A 113 -24.65 17.33 5.80
N GLU A 114 -25.73 16.60 6.09
CA GLU A 114 -25.74 15.14 5.90
C GLU A 114 -25.52 14.74 4.44
N ALA A 115 -26.27 15.34 3.50
CA ALA A 115 -26.13 15.03 2.08
C ALA A 115 -24.71 15.25 1.57
N LEU A 116 -24.11 16.40 1.87
CA LEU A 116 -22.74 16.72 1.49
C LEU A 116 -21.71 15.85 2.21
N GLY A 117 -21.93 15.53 3.50
CA GLY A 117 -21.05 14.63 4.24
C GLY A 117 -21.00 13.22 3.63
N ARG A 118 -22.16 12.67 3.27
CA ARG A 118 -22.25 11.38 2.57
C ARG A 118 -21.67 11.45 1.16
N LEU A 119 -21.92 12.54 0.43
CA LEU A 119 -21.30 12.79 -0.87
C LEU A 119 -19.78 12.74 -0.76
N ALA A 120 -19.20 13.47 0.19
CA ALA A 120 -17.76 13.47 0.40
C ALA A 120 -17.21 12.07 0.71
N ILE A 121 -17.90 11.27 1.54
CA ILE A 121 -17.49 9.89 1.85
C ILE A 121 -17.42 9.02 0.58
N VAL A 122 -18.43 9.13 -0.28
CA VAL A 122 -18.48 8.37 -1.55
C VAL A 122 -17.44 8.89 -2.54
N GLN A 123 -17.26 10.22 -2.66
CA GLN A 123 -16.22 10.83 -3.49
C GLN A 123 -14.82 10.35 -3.11
N GLU A 124 -14.52 10.27 -1.81
CA GLU A 124 -13.23 9.74 -1.37
C GLU A 124 -13.05 8.28 -1.78
N THR A 125 -14.08 7.45 -1.62
CA THR A 125 -14.04 6.02 -2.01
C THR A 125 -13.81 5.84 -3.50
N ARG A 126 -14.31 6.77 -4.32
CA ARG A 126 -14.16 6.81 -5.79
C ARG A 126 -12.89 7.54 -6.24
N GLY A 127 -12.11 8.12 -5.33
CA GLY A 127 -10.92 8.89 -5.67
C GLY A 127 -11.21 10.24 -6.35
N VAL A 128 -12.41 10.80 -6.15
CA VAL A 128 -12.86 12.06 -6.77
C VAL A 128 -12.16 13.25 -6.10
N PRO A 129 -11.50 14.17 -6.85
CA PRO A 129 -10.71 15.27 -6.29
C PRO A 129 -11.51 16.26 -5.44
N GLU A 130 -12.80 16.46 -5.74
CA GLU A 130 -13.70 17.38 -5.07
C GLU A 130 -14.01 17.01 -3.62
N PHE A 131 -13.64 15.82 -3.17
CA PHE A 131 -13.85 15.33 -1.81
C PHE A 131 -13.51 16.37 -0.74
N ALA A 132 -12.36 17.03 -0.83
CA ALA A 132 -11.89 17.97 0.17
C ALA A 132 -12.83 19.18 0.29
N ALA A 133 -13.21 19.80 -0.84
CA ALA A 133 -14.13 20.93 -0.88
C ALA A 133 -15.52 20.54 -0.39
N THR A 134 -15.99 19.33 -0.75
CA THR A 134 -17.29 18.83 -0.32
C THR A 134 -17.32 18.56 1.19
N ALA A 135 -16.25 18.03 1.78
CA ALA A 135 -16.16 17.80 3.23
C ALA A 135 -16.18 19.11 4.03
N GLU A 136 -15.48 20.16 3.58
CA GLU A 136 -15.52 21.49 4.20
C GLU A 136 -16.90 22.13 4.05
N ALA A 137 -17.54 21.98 2.89
CA ALA A 137 -18.91 22.50 2.68
C ALA A 137 -19.94 21.77 3.57
N ALA A 138 -19.79 20.49 3.79
CA ALA A 138 -20.61 19.71 4.71
C ALA A 138 -20.48 20.24 6.15
N ALA A 139 -19.26 20.45 6.63
CA ALA A 139 -18.99 20.99 7.96
C ALA A 139 -19.46 22.44 8.13
N ALA A 140 -19.45 23.24 7.07
CA ALA A 140 -20.01 24.60 7.07
C ALA A 140 -21.54 24.59 7.17
N ALA A 141 -22.22 23.60 6.58
CA ALA A 141 -23.67 23.45 6.63
C ALA A 141 -24.16 22.91 7.99
N ASP A 142 -23.39 21.99 8.59
CA ASP A 142 -23.71 21.41 9.91
C ASP A 142 -22.44 20.99 10.65
N LYS A 143 -22.06 21.73 11.68
CA LYS A 143 -20.87 21.47 12.50
C LYS A 143 -21.05 20.32 13.50
N GLU A 144 -22.29 19.97 13.83
CA GLU A 144 -22.59 18.99 14.87
C GLU A 144 -22.99 17.62 14.31
N GLY A 145 -23.43 17.58 13.06
CA GLY A 145 -23.90 16.35 12.41
C GLY A 145 -22.82 15.26 12.27
N PRO A 146 -23.22 13.98 12.33
CA PRO A 146 -22.27 12.89 12.27
C PRO A 146 -21.55 12.80 10.91
N PHE A 147 -22.26 12.90 9.79
CA PHE A 147 -21.66 12.73 8.46
C PHE A 147 -20.73 13.87 8.05
N PRO A 148 -21.02 15.15 8.32
CA PRO A 148 -20.04 16.23 8.19
C PRO A 148 -18.77 15.99 9.01
N ASN A 149 -18.89 15.57 10.26
CA ASN A 149 -17.76 15.28 11.13
C ASN A 149 -16.95 14.07 10.63
N ILE A 150 -17.60 13.01 10.10
CA ILE A 150 -16.94 11.88 9.47
C ILE A 150 -16.13 12.34 8.25
N ALA A 151 -16.75 13.10 7.34
CA ALA A 151 -16.10 13.58 6.12
C ALA A 151 -14.88 14.47 6.45
N LEU A 152 -15.06 15.40 7.39
CA LEU A 152 -13.98 16.29 7.81
C LEU A 152 -12.87 15.53 8.56
N ALA A 153 -13.19 14.55 9.38
CA ALA A 153 -12.21 13.67 10.04
C ALA A 153 -11.34 12.94 9.01
N ARG A 154 -11.95 12.40 7.95
CA ARG A 154 -11.25 11.72 6.87
C ARG A 154 -10.31 12.68 6.11
N LEU A 155 -10.76 13.91 5.87
CA LEU A 155 -9.92 14.95 5.27
C LEU A 155 -8.72 15.30 6.17
N ARG A 156 -8.93 15.56 7.47
CA ARG A 156 -7.84 15.86 8.42
C ARG A 156 -6.86 14.70 8.55
N ALA A 157 -7.34 13.46 8.52
CA ALA A 157 -6.46 12.30 8.50
C ALA A 157 -5.56 12.25 7.25
N ARG A 158 -6.09 12.61 6.07
CA ARG A 158 -5.28 12.72 4.83
C ARG A 158 -4.25 13.86 4.88
N GLU A 159 -4.56 14.94 5.59
CA GLU A 159 -3.63 16.05 5.83
C GLU A 159 -2.56 15.72 6.91
N GLY A 160 -2.58 14.53 7.50
CA GLY A 160 -1.67 14.13 8.59
C GLY A 160 -2.03 14.70 9.95
N LYS A 161 -3.19 15.36 10.08
CA LYS A 161 -3.70 15.95 11.32
C LYS A 161 -4.48 14.91 12.15
N GLY A 162 -3.78 13.88 12.61
CA GLY A 162 -4.40 12.70 13.24
C GLY A 162 -5.18 13.00 14.51
N ASP A 163 -4.74 13.94 15.34
CA ASP A 163 -5.44 14.29 16.59
C ASP A 163 -6.76 15.06 16.32
N GLU A 164 -6.76 16.00 15.38
CA GLU A 164 -7.97 16.70 14.92
C GLU A 164 -8.96 15.69 14.29
N ALA A 165 -8.44 14.80 13.44
CA ALA A 165 -9.23 13.76 12.82
C ALA A 165 -9.90 12.85 13.86
N LEU A 166 -9.16 12.45 14.90
CA LEU A 166 -9.69 11.59 15.95
C LEU A 166 -10.80 12.29 16.76
N ALA A 167 -10.61 13.55 17.11
CA ALA A 167 -11.62 14.33 17.85
C ALA A 167 -12.93 14.45 17.05
N LEU A 168 -12.85 14.74 15.75
CA LEU A 168 -14.00 14.81 14.86
C LEU A 168 -14.70 13.46 14.69
N ALA A 169 -13.92 12.39 14.46
CA ALA A 169 -14.47 11.05 14.32
C ALA A 169 -15.18 10.58 15.60
N GLN A 170 -14.58 10.80 16.77
CA GLN A 170 -15.18 10.47 18.07
C GLN A 170 -16.48 11.23 18.32
N LYS A 171 -16.58 12.52 17.93
CA LYS A 171 -17.82 13.30 18.00
C LYS A 171 -18.95 12.67 17.16
N ALA A 172 -18.60 12.02 16.04
CA ALA A 172 -19.57 11.38 15.16
C ALA A 172 -20.05 10.00 15.67
N VAL A 173 -19.29 9.30 16.52
CA VAL A 173 -19.56 7.90 16.95
C VAL A 173 -20.98 7.70 17.49
N PRO A 174 -21.58 8.58 18.32
CA PRO A 174 -22.91 8.32 18.89
C PRO A 174 -24.04 8.16 17.87
N ALA A 175 -23.89 8.75 16.67
CA ALA A 175 -24.92 8.74 15.64
C ALA A 175 -24.46 8.31 14.25
N GLY A 176 -23.15 8.18 14.05
CA GLY A 176 -22.53 7.88 12.75
C GLY A 176 -22.31 6.38 12.48
N GLY A 177 -22.60 5.51 13.44
CA GLY A 177 -22.53 4.06 13.27
C GLY A 177 -21.17 3.55 12.79
N ALA A 178 -21.18 2.57 11.89
CA ALA A 178 -19.99 1.94 11.32
C ALA A 178 -19.07 2.94 10.59
N ASP A 179 -19.63 3.93 9.89
CA ASP A 179 -18.84 4.93 9.18
C ASP A 179 -18.01 5.82 10.12
N ALA A 180 -18.56 6.16 11.29
CA ALA A 180 -17.84 6.89 12.31
C ALA A 180 -16.70 6.05 12.92
N GLN A 181 -16.93 4.76 13.18
CA GLN A 181 -15.88 3.85 13.63
C GLN A 181 -14.78 3.67 12.57
N ALA A 182 -15.15 3.61 11.29
CA ALA A 182 -14.17 3.59 10.19
C ALA A 182 -13.34 4.88 10.14
N ALA A 183 -13.97 6.04 10.41
CA ALA A 183 -13.25 7.32 10.50
C ALA A 183 -12.29 7.36 11.73
N VAL A 184 -12.68 6.78 12.86
CA VAL A 184 -11.78 6.60 14.02
C VAL A 184 -10.58 5.75 13.61
N GLY A 185 -10.79 4.63 12.91
CA GLY A 185 -9.71 3.80 12.41
C GLY A 185 -8.72 4.60 11.54
N ARG A 186 -9.25 5.41 10.64
CA ARG A 186 -8.45 6.28 9.76
C ARG A 186 -7.65 7.34 10.52
N ALA A 187 -8.26 7.95 11.52
CA ALA A 187 -7.58 8.91 12.39
C ALA A 187 -6.44 8.25 13.18
N GLN A 188 -6.65 7.04 13.70
CA GLN A 188 -5.61 6.27 14.38
C GLN A 188 -4.47 5.86 13.43
N GLU A 189 -4.76 5.51 12.17
CA GLU A 189 -3.71 5.30 11.16
C GLU A 189 -2.86 6.56 10.94
N ALA A 190 -3.48 7.75 10.86
CA ALA A 190 -2.77 9.02 10.72
C ALA A 190 -1.87 9.34 11.92
N ARG A 191 -2.21 8.85 13.11
CA ARG A 191 -1.40 8.92 14.33
C ARG A 191 -0.36 7.80 14.42
N ASN A 192 -0.31 6.90 13.44
CA ASN A 192 0.49 5.68 13.45
C ASN A 192 0.16 4.71 14.61
N ALA A 193 -1.03 4.79 15.17
CA ALA A 193 -1.55 3.92 16.22
C ALA A 193 -2.25 2.70 15.56
N LEU A 194 -1.44 1.78 15.00
CA LEU A 194 -1.95 0.69 14.16
C LEU A 194 -2.83 -0.33 14.90
N PRO A 195 -2.53 -0.72 16.17
CA PRO A 195 -3.41 -1.62 16.93
C PRO A 195 -4.79 -1.02 17.17
N GLU A 196 -4.86 0.27 17.51
CA GLU A 196 -6.11 1.00 17.74
C GLU A 196 -6.89 1.19 16.44
N ALA A 197 -6.18 1.42 15.32
CA ALA A 197 -6.79 1.49 14.00
C ALA A 197 -7.41 0.14 13.61
N GLU A 198 -6.69 -0.98 13.82
CA GLU A 198 -7.22 -2.33 13.56
C GLU A 198 -8.50 -2.59 14.38
N ALA A 199 -8.49 -2.26 15.68
CA ALA A 199 -9.64 -2.44 16.55
C ALA A 199 -10.86 -1.63 16.07
N ALA A 200 -10.66 -0.37 15.68
CA ALA A 200 -11.73 0.50 15.19
C ALA A 200 -12.30 0.01 13.85
N TYR A 201 -11.46 -0.43 12.91
CA TYR A 201 -11.94 -1.00 11.64
C TYR A 201 -12.70 -2.32 11.83
N ARG A 202 -12.28 -3.18 12.76
CA ARG A 202 -13.03 -4.38 13.11
C ARG A 202 -14.41 -4.04 13.72
N ALA A 203 -14.44 -3.07 14.61
CA ALA A 203 -15.68 -2.58 15.20
C ALA A 203 -16.64 -1.95 14.15
N ALA A 204 -16.10 -1.45 13.05
CA ALA A 204 -16.88 -0.94 11.93
C ALA A 204 -17.35 -2.03 10.93
N GLY A 205 -17.18 -3.32 11.25
CA GLY A 205 -17.57 -4.42 10.35
C GLY A 205 -16.57 -4.70 9.23
N GLY A 206 -15.32 -4.24 9.38
CA GLY A 206 -14.30 -4.43 8.35
C GLY A 206 -13.89 -5.88 8.11
N ALA A 207 -13.89 -6.71 9.15
CA ALA A 207 -13.55 -8.13 9.04
C ALA A 207 -14.63 -8.95 8.30
N GLU A 208 -15.87 -8.61 8.49
CA GLU A 208 -17.05 -9.23 7.87
C GLU A 208 -17.25 -8.74 6.43
N GLY A 209 -16.69 -7.58 6.07
CA GLY A 209 -16.87 -6.94 4.77
C GLY A 209 -18.18 -6.16 4.65
N THR A 210 -18.85 -5.85 5.76
CA THR A 210 -20.12 -5.13 5.79
C THR A 210 -19.96 -3.62 5.60
N ASN A 211 -18.77 -3.08 5.92
CA ASN A 211 -18.40 -1.70 5.62
C ASN A 211 -17.16 -1.66 4.74
N LEU A 212 -17.32 -1.29 3.48
CA LEU A 212 -16.24 -1.32 2.47
C LEU A 212 -15.02 -0.47 2.89
N THR A 213 -15.27 0.73 3.43
CA THR A 213 -14.20 1.64 3.88
C THR A 213 -13.40 1.03 5.02
N ALA A 214 -14.09 0.45 6.00
CA ALA A 214 -13.45 -0.22 7.13
C ALA A 214 -12.67 -1.45 6.67
N THR A 215 -13.21 -2.21 5.71
CA THR A 215 -12.54 -3.40 5.16
C THR A 215 -11.23 -3.03 4.45
N VAL A 216 -11.24 -1.99 3.62
CA VAL A 216 -10.02 -1.48 2.97
C VAL A 216 -9.03 -0.93 4.00
N GLY A 217 -9.51 -0.19 5.01
CA GLY A 217 -8.69 0.30 6.11
C GLY A 217 -8.05 -0.82 6.91
N LEU A 218 -8.84 -1.85 7.28
CA LEU A 218 -8.32 -3.04 7.95
C LEU A 218 -7.25 -3.75 7.12
N ALA A 219 -7.49 -3.95 5.83
CA ALA A 219 -6.52 -4.56 4.93
C ALA A 219 -5.22 -3.76 4.85
N ARG A 220 -5.30 -2.42 4.84
CA ARG A 220 -4.14 -1.53 4.86
C ARG A 220 -3.34 -1.68 6.17
N VAL A 221 -4.00 -1.72 7.31
CA VAL A 221 -3.34 -1.96 8.61
C VAL A 221 -2.68 -3.32 8.66
N LEU A 222 -3.37 -4.38 8.21
CA LEU A 222 -2.81 -5.73 8.12
C LEU A 222 -1.55 -5.76 7.25
N ARG A 223 -1.58 -5.11 6.07
CA ARG A 223 -0.39 -4.99 5.22
C ARG A 223 0.74 -4.25 5.93
N ARG A 224 0.47 -3.12 6.58
CA ARG A 224 1.50 -2.33 7.32
C ARG A 224 2.10 -3.08 8.51
N THR A 225 1.37 -4.04 9.07
CA THR A 225 1.84 -4.93 10.15
C THR A 225 2.43 -6.25 9.64
N GLY A 226 2.69 -6.38 8.32
CA GLY A 226 3.30 -7.58 7.73
C GLY A 226 2.33 -8.75 7.49
N ARG A 227 1.03 -8.54 7.67
CA ARG A 227 -0.03 -9.57 7.55
C ARG A 227 -0.77 -9.46 6.20
N SER A 228 -0.01 -9.25 5.11
CA SER A 228 -0.58 -9.01 3.77
C SER A 228 -1.42 -10.17 3.26
N THR A 229 -1.09 -11.41 3.63
CA THR A 229 -1.87 -12.61 3.25
C THR A 229 -3.27 -12.62 3.86
N GLU A 230 -3.47 -12.00 5.02
CA GLU A 230 -4.79 -11.83 5.63
C GLU A 230 -5.58 -10.67 4.99
N ALA A 231 -4.88 -9.67 4.46
CA ALA A 231 -5.49 -8.52 3.80
C ALA A 231 -6.15 -8.87 2.45
N LEU A 232 -5.52 -9.77 1.67
CA LEU A 232 -5.96 -10.07 0.29
C LEU A 232 -7.40 -10.57 0.18
N PRO A 233 -7.88 -11.58 0.95
CA PRO A 233 -9.26 -12.03 0.85
C PRO A 233 -10.29 -10.97 1.26
N LEU A 234 -9.93 -10.04 2.13
CA LEU A 234 -10.80 -8.90 2.48
C LEU A 234 -10.97 -7.96 1.29
N LEU A 235 -9.88 -7.66 0.59
CA LEU A 235 -9.90 -6.79 -0.59
C LEU A 235 -10.64 -7.43 -1.77
N GLU A 236 -10.50 -8.75 -1.96
CA GLU A 236 -11.26 -9.51 -2.96
C GLU A 236 -12.77 -9.41 -2.72
N LYS A 237 -13.23 -9.48 -1.45
CA LYS A 237 -14.65 -9.26 -1.11
C LYS A 237 -15.12 -7.86 -1.47
N VAL A 238 -14.31 -6.82 -1.18
CA VAL A 238 -14.67 -5.43 -1.51
C VAL A 238 -14.75 -5.25 -3.03
N ILE A 239 -13.77 -5.76 -3.77
CA ILE A 239 -13.74 -5.65 -5.24
C ILE A 239 -14.93 -6.37 -5.88
N ALA A 240 -15.34 -7.53 -5.34
CA ALA A 240 -16.50 -8.26 -5.82
C ALA A 240 -17.80 -7.51 -5.53
N ALA A 241 -17.93 -6.88 -4.35
CA ALA A 241 -19.14 -6.14 -3.95
C ALA A 241 -19.23 -4.76 -4.63
N ALA A 242 -18.11 -4.10 -4.84
CA ALA A 242 -18.00 -2.76 -5.42
C ALA A 242 -16.86 -2.68 -6.45
N PRO A 243 -17.08 -3.11 -7.70
CA PRO A 243 -16.04 -3.11 -8.75
C PRO A 243 -15.49 -1.72 -9.11
N GLY A 244 -16.15 -0.65 -8.64
CA GLY A 244 -15.67 0.72 -8.78
C GLY A 244 -14.87 1.26 -7.61
N ALA A 245 -14.56 0.47 -6.59
CA ALA A 245 -13.84 0.92 -5.40
C ALA A 245 -12.33 1.05 -5.66
N VAL A 246 -11.89 2.21 -6.11
CA VAL A 246 -10.50 2.53 -6.49
C VAL A 246 -9.51 2.18 -5.37
N ASP A 247 -9.83 2.56 -4.13
CA ASP A 247 -8.95 2.30 -2.97
C ASP A 247 -8.74 0.82 -2.70
N ALA A 248 -9.73 -0.03 -2.99
CA ALA A 248 -9.59 -1.48 -2.83
C ALA A 248 -8.58 -2.06 -3.83
N TYR A 249 -8.60 -1.61 -5.06
CA TYR A 249 -7.62 -2.02 -6.07
C TYR A 249 -6.21 -1.52 -5.75
N LYS A 250 -6.05 -0.26 -5.31
CA LYS A 250 -4.75 0.28 -4.87
C LYS A 250 -4.18 -0.54 -3.72
N GLU A 251 -4.97 -0.81 -2.70
CA GLU A 251 -4.52 -1.60 -1.55
C GLU A 251 -4.29 -3.08 -1.90
N SER A 252 -5.07 -3.66 -2.81
CA SER A 252 -4.84 -5.04 -3.31
C SER A 252 -3.52 -5.14 -4.04
N ALA A 253 -3.20 -4.18 -4.92
CA ALA A 253 -1.90 -4.13 -5.58
C ALA A 253 -0.76 -4.06 -4.55
N ARG A 254 -0.84 -3.14 -3.58
CA ARG A 254 0.17 -3.00 -2.52
C ARG A 254 0.29 -4.23 -1.62
N ALA A 255 -0.84 -4.87 -1.28
CA ALA A 255 -0.84 -6.11 -0.50
C ALA A 255 -0.20 -7.27 -1.27
N LYS A 256 -0.46 -7.40 -2.58
CA LYS A 256 0.20 -8.36 -3.47
C LYS A 256 1.70 -8.12 -3.55
N ILE A 257 2.13 -6.85 -3.68
CA ILE A 257 3.57 -6.49 -3.65
C ILE A 257 4.19 -6.93 -2.32
N ALA A 258 3.59 -6.57 -1.19
CA ALA A 258 4.10 -6.91 0.14
C ALA A 258 4.08 -8.42 0.44
N ALA A 259 3.18 -9.18 -0.20
CA ALA A 259 3.14 -10.64 -0.15
C ALA A 259 4.12 -11.32 -1.15
N GLY A 260 4.99 -10.56 -1.83
CA GLY A 260 5.92 -11.08 -2.84
C GLY A 260 5.28 -11.45 -4.19
N ARG A 261 4.03 -11.06 -4.42
CA ARG A 261 3.25 -11.35 -5.64
C ARG A 261 3.26 -10.16 -6.62
N GLY A 262 4.46 -9.58 -6.84
CA GLY A 262 4.61 -8.37 -7.64
C GLY A 262 4.06 -8.48 -9.06
N ALA A 263 4.16 -9.66 -9.70
CA ALA A 263 3.62 -9.88 -11.04
C ALA A 263 2.07 -9.74 -11.09
N ASP A 264 1.38 -10.16 -10.01
CA ASP A 264 -0.09 -10.12 -9.93
C ASP A 264 -0.63 -8.73 -9.56
N ALA A 265 0.23 -7.85 -9.05
CA ALA A 265 -0.16 -6.53 -8.56
C ALA A 265 -0.53 -5.55 -9.68
N LEU A 266 0.11 -5.69 -10.87
CA LEU A 266 -0.03 -4.72 -11.96
C LEU A 266 -1.45 -4.64 -12.51
N GLY A 267 -2.19 -5.75 -12.55
CA GLY A 267 -3.59 -5.79 -12.99
C GLY A 267 -4.48 -4.90 -12.13
N ASP A 268 -4.41 -5.07 -10.81
CA ASP A 268 -5.21 -4.26 -9.88
C ASP A 268 -4.81 -2.78 -9.93
N ALA A 269 -3.50 -2.49 -9.93
CA ALA A 269 -3.02 -1.12 -10.03
C ALA A 269 -3.51 -0.42 -11.31
N SER A 270 -3.47 -1.13 -12.45
CA SER A 270 -3.95 -0.62 -13.73
C SER A 270 -5.46 -0.39 -13.72
N THR A 271 -6.23 -1.27 -13.07
CA THR A 271 -7.67 -1.09 -12.90
C THR A 271 -7.96 0.15 -12.05
N ALA A 272 -7.23 0.35 -10.93
CA ALA A 272 -7.36 1.56 -10.11
C ALA A 272 -7.11 2.83 -10.93
N ALA A 273 -6.06 2.85 -11.76
CA ALA A 273 -5.72 3.99 -12.59
C ALA A 273 -6.74 4.24 -13.72
N ALA A 274 -7.34 3.19 -14.26
CA ALA A 274 -8.41 3.31 -15.27
C ALA A 274 -9.73 3.83 -14.66
N LEU A 275 -10.02 3.47 -13.41
CA LEU A 275 -11.21 3.95 -12.69
C LEU A 275 -11.06 5.39 -12.19
N ALA A 276 -9.83 5.87 -11.99
CA ALA A 276 -9.52 7.19 -11.48
C ALA A 276 -8.29 7.78 -12.23
N GLU A 277 -8.50 8.18 -13.48
CA GLU A 277 -7.43 8.61 -14.41
C GLU A 277 -6.57 9.76 -13.87
N ASN A 278 -7.12 10.62 -13.02
CA ASN A 278 -6.42 11.77 -12.46
C ASN A 278 -6.00 11.56 -10.98
N ASP A 279 -6.11 10.34 -10.44
CA ASP A 279 -5.63 10.04 -9.09
C ASP A 279 -4.11 9.77 -9.11
N PRO A 280 -3.28 10.67 -8.54
CA PRO A 280 -1.83 10.49 -8.52
C PRO A 280 -1.41 9.27 -7.70
N ASP A 281 -2.23 8.85 -6.71
CA ASP A 281 -1.95 7.66 -5.90
C ASP A 281 -2.23 6.36 -6.67
N ALA A 282 -3.23 6.36 -7.56
CA ALA A 282 -3.46 5.25 -8.49
C ALA A 282 -2.34 5.14 -9.54
N ALA A 283 -1.90 6.26 -10.10
CA ALA A 283 -0.74 6.30 -11.00
C ALA A 283 0.53 5.78 -10.30
N ARG A 284 0.75 6.18 -9.05
CA ARG A 284 1.85 5.69 -8.22
C ARG A 284 1.76 4.18 -7.97
N ALA A 285 0.56 3.65 -7.71
CA ALA A 285 0.37 2.21 -7.53
C ALA A 285 0.79 1.41 -8.79
N VAL A 286 0.53 1.94 -10.00
CA VAL A 286 1.02 1.34 -11.26
C VAL A 286 2.54 1.34 -11.32
N GLN A 287 3.19 2.44 -10.93
CA GLN A 287 4.65 2.53 -10.90
C GLN A 287 5.25 1.53 -9.91
N GLU A 288 4.73 1.47 -8.69
CA GLU A 288 5.13 0.51 -7.64
C GLU A 288 4.96 -0.93 -8.11
N ALA A 289 3.82 -1.26 -8.72
CA ALA A 289 3.53 -2.60 -9.24
C ALA A 289 4.43 -2.98 -10.43
N THR A 290 4.74 -2.02 -11.32
CA THR A 290 5.68 -2.24 -12.43
C THR A 290 7.08 -2.58 -11.92
N VAL A 291 7.56 -1.83 -10.91
CA VAL A 291 8.85 -2.12 -10.26
C VAL A 291 8.83 -3.50 -9.60
N ALA A 292 7.77 -3.81 -8.85
CA ALA A 292 7.65 -5.10 -8.16
C ALA A 292 7.59 -6.28 -9.15
N LYS A 293 6.86 -6.15 -10.26
CA LYS A 293 6.84 -7.13 -11.36
C LYS A 293 8.26 -7.31 -11.93
N ALA A 294 8.95 -6.24 -12.23
CA ALA A 294 10.31 -6.31 -12.76
C ALA A 294 11.28 -6.98 -11.78
N LEU A 295 11.18 -6.68 -10.48
CA LEU A 295 11.99 -7.36 -9.46
C LEU A 295 11.66 -8.85 -9.32
N SER A 296 10.43 -9.27 -9.62
CA SER A 296 10.10 -10.70 -9.70
C SER A 296 10.83 -11.40 -10.84
N TYR A 297 11.05 -10.73 -11.97
CA TYR A 297 11.90 -11.24 -13.04
C TYR A 297 13.36 -11.40 -12.61
N VAL A 298 13.89 -10.45 -11.81
CA VAL A 298 15.25 -10.59 -11.24
C VAL A 298 15.34 -11.85 -10.37
N ALA A 299 14.36 -12.09 -9.50
CA ALA A 299 14.31 -13.28 -8.65
C ALA A 299 14.23 -14.60 -9.46
N GLN A 300 13.62 -14.54 -10.66
CA GLN A 300 13.53 -15.67 -11.61
C GLN A 300 14.76 -15.78 -12.54
N ASN A 301 15.82 -15.02 -12.27
CA ASN A 301 17.02 -14.96 -13.08
C ASN A 301 16.79 -14.43 -14.52
N GLN A 302 15.76 -13.60 -14.70
CA GLN A 302 15.35 -12.98 -15.97
C GLN A 302 15.64 -11.47 -15.95
N ALA A 303 16.84 -11.08 -15.52
CA ALA A 303 17.21 -9.67 -15.31
C ALA A 303 17.05 -8.80 -16.57
N ALA A 304 17.20 -9.37 -17.77
CA ALA A 304 17.01 -8.63 -19.03
C ALA A 304 15.58 -8.10 -19.21
N LEU A 305 14.56 -8.89 -18.84
CA LEU A 305 13.15 -8.44 -18.87
C LEU A 305 12.91 -7.34 -17.85
N ALA A 306 13.49 -7.45 -16.65
CA ALA A 306 13.42 -6.41 -15.66
C ALA A 306 14.03 -5.09 -16.14
N ILE A 307 15.19 -5.13 -16.79
CA ILE A 307 15.85 -3.96 -17.37
C ILE A 307 14.95 -3.32 -18.43
N GLN A 308 14.33 -4.11 -19.30
CA GLN A 308 13.41 -3.59 -20.32
C GLN A 308 12.23 -2.83 -19.71
N ASP A 309 11.48 -3.45 -18.79
CA ASP A 309 10.30 -2.86 -18.17
C ASP A 309 10.67 -1.58 -17.37
N LEU A 310 11.77 -1.63 -16.61
CA LEU A 310 12.21 -0.51 -15.77
C LEU A 310 12.82 0.63 -16.59
N THR A 311 13.46 0.34 -17.72
CA THR A 311 13.94 1.37 -18.65
C THR A 311 12.76 2.15 -19.23
N ALA A 312 11.73 1.44 -19.70
CA ALA A 312 10.50 2.09 -20.19
C ALA A 312 9.82 2.94 -19.10
N LEU A 313 9.79 2.45 -17.86
CA LEU A 313 9.23 3.22 -16.74
C LEU A 313 10.06 4.47 -16.43
N ARG A 314 11.39 4.36 -16.37
CA ARG A 314 12.32 5.47 -16.15
C ARG A 314 12.18 6.53 -17.26
N ASP A 315 12.08 6.12 -18.52
CA ASP A 315 11.99 7.04 -19.65
C ASP A 315 10.65 7.81 -19.64
N LYS A 316 9.57 7.16 -19.18
CA LYS A 316 8.27 7.82 -18.95
C LYS A 316 8.27 8.72 -17.72
N SER A 317 9.04 8.37 -16.68
CA SER A 317 9.09 9.07 -15.39
C SER A 317 10.56 9.23 -14.94
N PRO A 318 11.33 10.17 -15.51
CA PRO A 318 12.78 10.28 -15.29
C PRO A 318 13.17 10.57 -13.83
N ASP A 319 12.30 11.22 -13.07
CA ASP A 319 12.54 11.60 -11.67
C ASP A 319 12.00 10.57 -10.67
N LEU A 320 11.58 9.41 -11.14
CA LEU A 320 11.07 8.34 -10.30
C LEU A 320 12.22 7.52 -9.67
N ALA A 321 12.59 7.86 -8.44
CA ALA A 321 13.71 7.22 -7.74
C ALA A 321 13.57 5.68 -7.64
N ILE A 322 12.35 5.16 -7.37
CA ILE A 322 12.12 3.70 -7.24
C ILE A 322 12.40 2.92 -8.54
N ALA A 323 12.15 3.52 -9.71
CA ALA A 323 12.47 2.89 -11.00
C ALA A 323 13.99 2.75 -11.17
N ARG A 324 14.75 3.77 -10.73
CA ARG A 324 16.21 3.74 -10.79
C ARG A 324 16.81 2.76 -9.78
N VAL A 325 16.25 2.65 -8.58
CA VAL A 325 16.62 1.57 -7.62
C VAL A 325 16.37 0.21 -8.24
N GLY A 326 15.20 0.01 -8.86
CA GLY A 326 14.88 -1.21 -9.58
C GLY A 326 15.88 -1.54 -10.70
N LEU A 327 16.22 -0.54 -11.54
CA LEU A 327 17.24 -0.68 -12.60
C LEU A 327 18.60 -1.03 -12.02
N GLY A 328 19.04 -0.37 -10.96
CA GLY A 328 20.29 -0.68 -10.28
C GLY A 328 20.35 -2.13 -9.83
N ARG A 329 19.27 -2.65 -9.23
CA ARG A 329 19.16 -4.06 -8.84
C ARG A 329 19.15 -5.01 -10.05
N ALA A 330 18.44 -4.66 -11.11
CA ALA A 330 18.37 -5.46 -12.33
C ALA A 330 19.73 -5.51 -13.05
N TYR A 331 20.43 -4.37 -13.18
CA TYR A 331 21.79 -4.33 -13.74
C TYR A 331 22.79 -5.10 -12.88
N ALA A 332 22.70 -4.99 -11.55
CA ALA A 332 23.53 -5.75 -10.62
C ALA A 332 23.35 -7.25 -10.80
N ALA A 333 22.10 -7.73 -10.89
CA ALA A 333 21.78 -9.13 -11.17
C ALA A 333 22.30 -9.58 -12.56
N ASN A 334 22.27 -8.69 -13.55
CA ASN A 334 22.81 -8.94 -14.89
C ASN A 334 24.33 -8.70 -14.99
N ARG A 335 25.03 -8.53 -13.87
CA ARG A 335 26.48 -8.29 -13.77
C ARG A 335 26.99 -7.02 -14.49
N GLN A 336 26.11 -6.09 -14.77
CA GLN A 336 26.43 -4.78 -15.35
C GLN A 336 26.67 -3.75 -14.22
N VAL A 337 27.77 -3.98 -13.47
CA VAL A 337 28.03 -3.31 -12.17
C VAL A 337 28.12 -1.78 -12.29
N ASP A 338 28.79 -1.27 -13.34
CA ASP A 338 28.94 0.18 -13.50
C ASP A 338 27.62 0.86 -13.85
N LEU A 339 26.75 0.24 -14.65
CA LEU A 339 25.40 0.73 -14.93
C LEU A 339 24.52 0.71 -13.65
N ALA A 340 24.67 -0.36 -12.85
CA ALA A 340 23.96 -0.42 -11.56
C ALA A 340 24.34 0.75 -10.64
N ILE A 341 25.63 1.08 -10.54
CA ILE A 341 26.12 2.20 -9.73
C ILE A 341 25.56 3.54 -10.25
N VAL A 342 25.58 3.77 -11.56
CA VAL A 342 25.05 5.01 -12.17
C VAL A 342 23.58 5.21 -11.84
N GLU A 343 22.74 4.18 -12.02
CA GLU A 343 21.31 4.30 -11.72
C GLU A 343 21.04 4.47 -10.22
N LEU A 344 21.78 3.78 -9.35
CA LEU A 344 21.66 3.90 -7.90
C LEU A 344 22.16 5.26 -7.37
N GLN A 345 23.23 5.81 -7.93
CA GLN A 345 23.66 7.16 -7.63
C GLN A 345 22.58 8.19 -8.00
N LYS A 346 21.97 8.02 -9.18
CA LYS A 346 20.88 8.91 -9.59
C LYS A 346 19.64 8.73 -8.72
N ALA A 347 19.34 7.52 -8.26
CA ALA A 347 18.26 7.28 -7.29
C ALA A 347 18.51 8.03 -5.97
N VAL A 348 19.74 7.99 -5.45
CA VAL A 348 20.15 8.71 -4.23
C VAL A 348 20.14 10.23 -4.39
N GLU A 349 20.45 10.75 -5.60
CA GLU A 349 20.32 12.18 -5.90
C GLU A 349 18.84 12.64 -5.87
N LEU A 350 17.94 11.81 -6.40
CA LEU A 350 16.49 12.09 -6.44
C LEU A 350 15.83 11.96 -5.07
N ASP A 351 16.24 10.97 -4.28
CA ASP A 351 15.77 10.75 -2.91
C ASP A 351 16.93 10.41 -1.98
N PRO A 352 17.61 11.43 -1.43
CA PRO A 352 18.73 11.22 -0.51
C PRO A 352 18.34 10.52 0.80
N SER A 353 17.05 10.53 1.15
CA SER A 353 16.51 9.92 2.37
C SER A 353 16.16 8.45 2.21
N SER A 354 16.15 7.93 0.99
CA SER A 354 15.82 6.53 0.70
C SER A 354 16.85 5.57 1.26
N ALA A 355 16.51 4.90 2.36
CA ALA A 355 17.36 3.88 2.97
C ALA A 355 17.68 2.75 1.98
N GLU A 356 16.68 2.31 1.19
CA GLU A 356 16.85 1.25 0.19
C GLU A 356 17.81 1.65 -0.92
N ALA A 357 17.71 2.88 -1.47
CA ALA A 357 18.63 3.36 -2.51
C ALA A 357 20.07 3.42 -1.99
N GLN A 358 20.28 3.94 -0.79
CA GLN A 358 21.58 4.00 -0.13
C GLN A 358 22.14 2.60 0.13
N TYR A 359 21.32 1.70 0.66
CA TYR A 359 21.72 0.31 0.91
C TYR A 359 22.13 -0.41 -0.38
N GLN A 360 21.34 -0.31 -1.45
CA GLN A 360 21.65 -0.97 -2.72
C GLN A 360 22.91 -0.41 -3.35
N LEU A 361 23.16 0.90 -3.26
CA LEU A 361 24.41 1.50 -3.72
C LEU A 361 25.61 0.93 -2.94
N GLY A 362 25.52 0.90 -1.62
CA GLY A 362 26.55 0.28 -0.78
C GLY A 362 26.77 -1.18 -1.10
N TYR A 363 25.69 -1.96 -1.33
CA TYR A 363 25.75 -3.36 -1.69
C TYR A 363 26.52 -3.60 -3.02
N VAL A 364 26.18 -2.85 -4.05
CA VAL A 364 26.83 -2.98 -5.36
C VAL A 364 28.30 -2.60 -5.27
N GLN A 365 28.64 -1.53 -4.57
CA GLN A 365 30.03 -1.10 -4.35
C GLN A 365 30.82 -2.15 -3.56
N HIS A 366 30.28 -2.64 -2.44
CA HIS A 366 30.96 -3.58 -1.56
C HIS A 366 31.10 -4.97 -2.18
N MET A 367 29.95 -5.56 -2.58
CA MET A 367 29.89 -6.98 -2.95
C MET A 367 30.26 -7.26 -4.41
N LEU A 368 29.93 -6.36 -5.33
CA LEU A 368 30.13 -6.59 -6.77
C LEU A 368 31.35 -5.85 -7.30
N LYS A 369 31.54 -4.59 -6.96
CA LYS A 369 32.72 -3.82 -7.35
C LYS A 369 33.93 -4.10 -6.46
N ARG A 370 33.72 -4.70 -5.27
CA ARG A 370 34.71 -4.99 -4.23
C ARG A 370 35.42 -3.75 -3.70
N ASP A 371 34.72 -2.64 -3.69
CA ASP A 371 35.16 -1.38 -3.12
C ASP A 371 34.42 -1.12 -1.79
N ALA A 372 34.92 -1.75 -0.73
CA ALA A 372 34.34 -1.62 0.59
C ALA A 372 34.45 -0.19 1.14
N ALA A 373 35.51 0.55 0.78
CA ALA A 373 35.70 1.91 1.26
C ALA A 373 34.62 2.85 0.68
N ALA A 374 34.30 2.73 -0.61
CA ALA A 374 33.22 3.50 -1.23
C ALA A 374 31.83 3.17 -0.66
N ALA A 375 31.63 1.93 -0.20
CA ALA A 375 30.34 1.46 0.32
C ALA A 375 30.00 1.98 1.72
N VAL A 376 30.99 2.38 2.53
CA VAL A 376 30.77 2.78 3.92
C VAL A 376 29.79 3.96 4.01
N GLY A 377 30.01 5.02 3.22
CA GLY A 377 29.15 6.22 3.26
C GLY A 377 27.67 5.94 2.94
N PRO A 378 27.37 5.24 1.84
CA PRO A 378 26.00 4.80 1.56
C PRO A 378 25.38 3.94 2.66
N TYR A 379 26.08 2.95 3.19
CA TYR A 379 25.56 2.14 4.29
C TYR A 379 25.33 2.95 5.59
N GLU A 380 26.17 3.92 5.91
CA GLU A 380 25.95 4.83 7.05
C GLU A 380 24.64 5.61 6.89
N LYS A 381 24.37 6.13 5.69
CA LYS A 381 23.13 6.84 5.39
C LYS A 381 21.91 5.92 5.48
N ALA A 382 22.02 4.68 4.99
CA ALA A 382 20.93 3.69 5.12
C ALA A 382 20.62 3.39 6.60
N VAL A 383 21.66 3.20 7.44
CA VAL A 383 21.50 2.99 8.88
C VAL A 383 20.97 4.23 9.59
N ALA A 384 21.33 5.43 9.16
CA ALA A 384 20.80 6.68 9.72
C ALA A 384 19.32 6.86 9.41
N ALA A 385 18.88 6.49 8.20
CA ALA A 385 17.47 6.53 7.80
C ALA A 385 16.62 5.48 8.51
N GLU A 386 17.17 4.26 8.73
CA GLU A 386 16.50 3.16 9.43
C GLU A 386 17.37 2.58 10.55
N PRO A 387 17.48 3.23 11.70
CA PRO A 387 18.39 2.82 12.79
C PRO A 387 18.08 1.44 13.39
N GLY A 388 16.84 0.99 13.29
CA GLY A 388 16.39 -0.34 13.75
C GLY A 388 16.66 -1.49 12.77
N ASN A 389 17.11 -1.20 11.55
CA ASN A 389 17.35 -2.22 10.54
C ASN A 389 18.68 -2.94 10.80
N VAL A 390 18.60 -4.14 11.35
CA VAL A 390 19.77 -4.95 11.70
C VAL A 390 20.57 -5.41 10.48
N ASP A 391 19.91 -5.64 9.34
CA ASP A 391 20.59 -6.08 8.12
C ASP A 391 21.44 -4.94 7.52
N TYR A 392 20.95 -3.68 7.52
CA TYR A 392 21.72 -2.52 7.09
C TYR A 392 22.94 -2.31 7.96
N ARG A 393 22.79 -2.39 9.29
CA ARG A 393 23.88 -2.25 10.25
C ARG A 393 24.90 -3.38 10.14
N THR A 394 24.46 -4.61 9.86
CA THR A 394 25.36 -5.76 9.63
C THR A 394 26.22 -5.53 8.40
N GLN A 395 25.65 -5.05 7.29
CA GLN A 395 26.40 -4.76 6.07
C GLN A 395 27.35 -3.57 6.24
N LEU A 396 26.95 -2.55 7.00
CA LEU A 396 27.87 -1.47 7.39
C LEU A 396 29.08 -2.01 8.15
N GLY A 397 28.87 -2.87 9.14
CA GLY A 397 29.93 -3.48 9.91
C GLY A 397 30.87 -4.34 9.04
N ALA A 398 30.31 -5.11 8.12
CA ALA A 398 31.08 -5.90 7.16
C ALA A 398 31.92 -5.01 6.23
N ALA A 399 31.35 -3.93 5.71
CA ALA A 399 32.07 -2.98 4.86
C ALA A 399 33.20 -2.25 5.62
N LEU A 400 32.93 -1.82 6.87
CA LEU A 400 33.94 -1.20 7.73
C LEU A 400 35.11 -2.15 8.02
N ALA A 401 34.83 -3.43 8.30
CA ALA A 401 35.88 -4.44 8.50
C ALA A 401 36.74 -4.62 7.24
N ALA A 402 36.11 -4.73 6.07
CA ALA A 402 36.77 -4.87 4.79
C ALA A 402 37.51 -3.58 4.37
N ALA A 403 37.03 -2.40 4.77
CA ALA A 403 37.69 -1.11 4.56
C ALA A 403 38.82 -0.81 5.57
N ASN A 404 39.27 -1.81 6.32
CA ASN A 404 40.33 -1.69 7.33
C ASN A 404 40.01 -0.68 8.46
N GLN A 405 38.74 -0.63 8.88
CA GLN A 405 38.23 0.19 10.00
C GLN A 405 37.69 -0.70 11.13
N PRO A 406 38.52 -1.59 11.73
CA PRO A 406 38.03 -2.69 12.56
C PRO A 406 37.35 -2.21 13.86
N ASP A 407 37.83 -1.14 14.50
CA ASP A 407 37.21 -0.67 15.74
C ASP A 407 35.80 -0.11 15.51
N ARG A 408 35.58 0.59 14.39
CA ARG A 408 34.24 1.05 14.00
C ARG A 408 33.33 -0.14 13.65
N ALA A 409 33.87 -1.14 12.93
CA ALA A 409 33.15 -2.37 12.62
C ALA A 409 32.70 -3.10 13.89
N VAL A 410 33.61 -3.25 14.88
CA VAL A 410 33.29 -3.83 16.20
C VAL A 410 32.17 -3.07 16.88
N ALA A 411 32.19 -1.74 16.89
CA ALA A 411 31.17 -0.92 17.53
C ALA A 411 29.79 -1.13 16.89
N GLU A 412 29.69 -1.12 15.55
CA GLU A 412 28.42 -1.31 14.86
C GLU A 412 27.88 -2.75 14.96
N LEU A 413 28.75 -3.76 14.80
CA LEU A 413 28.35 -5.17 14.89
C LEU A 413 27.98 -5.59 16.33
N THR A 414 28.60 -5.00 17.35
CA THR A 414 28.20 -5.23 18.73
C THR A 414 26.76 -4.76 18.98
N LYS A 415 26.32 -3.64 18.41
CA LYS A 415 24.92 -3.18 18.52
C LYS A 415 23.96 -4.23 17.92
N VAL A 416 24.33 -4.86 16.80
CA VAL A 416 23.51 -5.93 16.18
C VAL A 416 23.46 -7.17 17.06
N THR A 417 24.63 -7.67 17.47
CA THR A 417 24.75 -8.94 18.21
C THR A 417 24.23 -8.86 19.64
N SER A 418 24.09 -7.65 20.19
CA SER A 418 23.47 -7.38 21.49
C SER A 418 21.96 -7.18 21.42
N SER A 419 21.37 -7.16 20.20
CA SER A 419 19.92 -7.02 20.05
C SER A 419 19.18 -8.25 20.58
N PRO A 420 18.10 -8.06 21.36
CA PRO A 420 17.32 -9.19 21.88
C PRO A 420 16.87 -10.12 20.77
N GLY A 421 17.11 -11.41 20.91
CA GLY A 421 16.65 -12.44 19.96
C GLY A 421 17.46 -12.53 18.66
N TYR A 422 18.61 -11.86 18.53
CA TYR A 422 19.47 -12.01 17.36
C TYR A 422 20.07 -13.42 17.27
N GLN A 423 19.73 -14.16 16.20
CA GLN A 423 20.11 -15.56 16.01
C GLN A 423 20.78 -15.86 14.65
N LYS A 424 21.14 -14.84 13.87
CA LYS A 424 21.84 -15.05 12.60
C LYS A 424 23.36 -15.15 12.81
N ALA A 425 24.04 -15.98 12.03
CA ALA A 425 25.48 -16.18 12.15
C ALA A 425 26.33 -15.02 11.60
N ASP A 426 25.84 -14.32 10.58
CA ASP A 426 26.58 -13.34 9.78
C ASP A 426 27.17 -12.19 10.61
N ALA A 427 26.39 -11.54 11.48
CA ALA A 427 26.95 -10.46 12.30
C ALA A 427 27.98 -10.97 13.30
N TRP A 428 27.85 -12.21 13.81
CA TRP A 428 28.88 -12.83 14.65
C TRP A 428 30.15 -13.13 13.86
N ILE A 429 30.04 -13.61 12.60
CA ILE A 429 31.17 -13.85 11.70
C ILE A 429 31.91 -12.53 11.45
N TYR A 430 31.19 -11.48 11.03
CA TYR A 430 31.78 -10.19 10.75
C TYR A 430 32.36 -9.52 11.99
N LEU A 431 31.74 -9.72 13.18
CA LEU A 431 32.27 -9.24 14.45
C LEU A 431 33.60 -9.94 14.78
N GLY A 432 33.67 -11.26 14.63
CA GLY A 432 34.91 -12.03 14.78
C GLY A 432 36.00 -11.58 13.82
N GLN A 433 35.65 -11.33 12.56
CA GLN A 433 36.57 -10.77 11.57
C GLN A 433 37.07 -9.39 11.95
N ALA A 434 36.18 -8.50 12.39
CA ALA A 434 36.54 -7.14 12.82
C ALA A 434 37.45 -7.16 14.07
N GLN A 435 37.16 -8.02 15.05
CA GLN A 435 37.96 -8.21 16.27
C GLN A 435 39.36 -8.80 15.93
N LEU A 436 39.40 -9.73 14.95
CA LEU A 436 40.67 -10.25 14.42
C LEU A 436 41.50 -9.13 13.78
N GLY A 437 40.91 -8.27 12.97
CA GLY A 437 41.55 -7.09 12.39
C GLY A 437 42.04 -6.09 13.45
N ALA A 438 41.27 -5.94 14.54
CA ALA A 438 41.67 -5.14 15.72
C ALA A 438 42.68 -5.85 16.63
N LYS A 439 43.16 -7.04 16.28
CA LYS A 439 44.05 -7.90 17.06
C LYS A 439 43.51 -8.33 18.44
N LYS A 440 42.17 -8.31 18.58
CA LYS A 440 41.43 -8.76 19.79
C LYS A 440 41.12 -10.25 19.64
N TYR A 441 42.15 -11.08 19.56
CA TYR A 441 42.07 -12.48 19.15
C TYR A 441 41.12 -13.35 20.01
N LYS A 442 41.16 -13.13 21.34
CA LYS A 442 40.30 -13.86 22.30
C LYS A 442 38.81 -13.50 22.10
N ASP A 443 38.55 -12.22 21.88
CA ASP A 443 37.19 -11.73 21.64
C ASP A 443 36.68 -12.25 20.31
N ALA A 444 37.55 -12.32 19.26
CA ALA A 444 37.25 -12.89 17.98
C ALA A 444 36.83 -14.36 18.10
N LEU A 445 37.56 -15.17 18.86
CA LEU A 445 37.18 -16.57 19.11
C LEU A 445 35.82 -16.67 19.79
N ALA A 446 35.56 -15.88 20.84
CA ALA A 446 34.28 -15.87 21.53
C ALA A 446 33.11 -15.52 20.62
N SER A 447 33.30 -14.58 19.68
CA SER A 447 32.29 -14.24 18.69
C SER A 447 32.10 -15.35 17.64
N LEU A 448 33.18 -15.95 17.17
CA LEU A 448 33.15 -17.04 16.21
C LEU A 448 32.57 -18.32 16.79
N ASP A 449 32.75 -18.61 18.08
CA ASP A 449 32.07 -19.71 18.78
C ASP A 449 30.56 -19.53 18.74
N LYS A 450 30.05 -18.30 18.95
CA LYS A 450 28.62 -17.99 18.83
C LYS A 450 28.14 -18.17 17.38
N ALA A 451 28.95 -17.76 16.40
CA ALA A 451 28.63 -17.99 15.00
C ALA A 451 28.58 -19.50 14.66
N ALA A 452 29.55 -20.29 15.19
CA ALA A 452 29.63 -21.74 14.95
C ALA A 452 28.45 -22.50 15.58
N ALA A 453 27.89 -22.03 16.70
CA ALA A 453 26.69 -22.59 17.30
C ALA A 453 25.46 -22.46 16.39
N VAL A 454 25.40 -21.43 15.56
CA VAL A 454 24.30 -21.17 14.61
C VAL A 454 24.58 -21.80 13.24
N ALA A 455 25.81 -21.70 12.76
CA ALA A 455 26.22 -22.19 11.44
C ALA A 455 27.47 -23.10 11.55
N PRO A 456 27.34 -24.33 12.06
CA PRO A 456 28.45 -25.27 12.09
C PRO A 456 28.90 -25.59 10.67
N ASN A 457 30.18 -25.93 10.51
CA ASN A 457 30.83 -26.23 9.22
C ASN A 457 30.85 -25.05 8.23
N ASN A 458 30.94 -23.83 8.71
CA ASN A 458 31.15 -22.66 7.86
C ASN A 458 32.65 -22.39 7.65
N VAL A 459 33.07 -22.37 6.38
CA VAL A 459 34.46 -22.14 6.00
C VAL A 459 35.06 -20.84 6.53
N GLN A 460 34.28 -19.76 6.58
CA GLN A 460 34.75 -18.45 7.06
C GLN A 460 35.02 -18.49 8.57
N ILE A 461 34.14 -19.16 9.33
CA ILE A 461 34.31 -19.32 10.79
C ILE A 461 35.62 -20.05 11.07
N GLU A 462 35.84 -21.20 10.47
CA GLU A 462 37.06 -21.99 10.68
C GLU A 462 38.31 -21.23 10.24
N THR A 463 38.20 -20.46 9.14
CA THR A 463 39.30 -19.61 8.64
C THR A 463 39.65 -18.52 9.66
N PHE A 464 38.65 -17.79 10.19
CA PHE A 464 38.90 -16.70 11.14
C PHE A 464 39.33 -17.24 12.51
N MET A 465 38.87 -18.42 12.94
CA MET A 465 39.36 -19.09 14.13
C MET A 465 40.83 -19.47 13.96
N ALA A 466 41.22 -20.04 12.83
CA ALA A 466 42.63 -20.35 12.55
C ALA A 466 43.50 -19.09 12.65
N TRP A 467 43.12 -18.00 11.97
CA TRP A 467 43.86 -16.73 12.07
C TRP A 467 43.90 -16.14 13.49
N SER A 468 42.86 -16.34 14.27
CA SER A 468 42.82 -15.88 15.67
C SER A 468 43.79 -16.68 16.53
N TYR A 469 43.86 -18.01 16.36
CA TYR A 469 44.85 -18.85 17.04
C TYR A 469 46.28 -18.58 16.54
N PHE A 470 46.48 -18.27 15.27
CA PHE A 470 47.74 -17.79 14.75
C PHE A 470 48.22 -16.51 15.51
N GLY A 471 47.31 -15.54 15.65
CA GLY A 471 47.59 -14.31 16.40
C GLY A 471 47.93 -14.55 17.89
N LEU A 472 47.37 -15.62 18.49
CA LEU A 472 47.66 -16.07 19.85
C LEU A 472 48.92 -16.94 19.95
N LYS A 473 49.57 -17.27 18.83
CA LYS A 473 50.71 -18.19 18.73
C LYS A 473 50.37 -19.62 19.18
N ASP A 474 49.12 -20.05 19.07
CA ASP A 474 48.64 -21.39 19.40
C ASP A 474 48.69 -22.27 18.13
N SER A 475 49.82 -22.88 17.90
CA SER A 475 50.06 -23.73 16.70
C SER A 475 49.12 -24.92 16.61
N LYS A 476 48.77 -25.53 17.76
CA LYS A 476 47.86 -26.70 17.77
C LYS A 476 46.49 -26.34 17.26
N ASN A 477 45.83 -25.37 17.85
CA ASN A 477 44.49 -24.96 17.45
C ASN A 477 44.48 -24.30 16.08
N PHE A 478 45.55 -23.58 15.67
CA PHE A 478 45.73 -23.09 14.31
C PHE A 478 45.66 -24.23 13.29
N ILE A 479 46.41 -25.33 13.53
CA ILE A 479 46.42 -26.51 12.63
C ILE A 479 45.04 -27.16 12.60
N ASP A 480 44.42 -27.35 13.73
CA ASP A 480 43.09 -28.00 13.81
C ASP A 480 42.01 -27.24 13.02
N HIS A 481 41.90 -25.93 13.22
CA HIS A 481 40.94 -25.08 12.51
C HIS A 481 41.33 -24.84 11.04
N GLY A 482 42.66 -24.74 10.75
CA GLY A 482 43.15 -24.63 9.38
C GLY A 482 42.82 -25.88 8.54
N ARG A 483 42.96 -27.09 9.10
CA ARG A 483 42.56 -28.35 8.46
C ARG A 483 41.06 -28.41 8.21
N LYS A 484 40.25 -28.00 9.18
CA LYS A 484 38.80 -27.92 8.99
C LYS A 484 38.42 -26.94 7.90
N ALA A 485 39.00 -25.74 7.89
CA ALA A 485 38.78 -24.75 6.83
C ALA A 485 39.14 -25.32 5.46
N LYS A 486 40.31 -25.99 5.33
CA LYS A 486 40.74 -26.67 4.11
C LYS A 486 39.78 -27.77 3.66
N ALA A 487 39.30 -28.59 4.60
CA ALA A 487 38.33 -29.66 4.33
C ALA A 487 36.98 -29.09 3.86
N LEU A 488 36.57 -27.90 4.35
CA LEU A 488 35.41 -27.15 3.93
C LEU A 488 35.57 -26.37 2.63
N GLY A 489 36.72 -26.48 1.98
CA GLY A 489 36.99 -25.90 0.66
C GLY A 489 37.70 -24.54 0.68
N GLN A 490 38.37 -24.16 1.76
CA GLN A 490 39.23 -22.98 1.79
C GLN A 490 40.40 -23.13 0.82
N LYS A 491 40.62 -22.12 -0.04
CA LYS A 491 41.64 -22.10 -1.09
C LYS A 491 42.62 -20.92 -0.93
N GLU A 492 42.55 -20.14 0.13
CA GLU A 492 43.44 -19.01 0.32
C GLU A 492 44.88 -19.45 0.44
N PRO A 493 45.77 -19.01 -0.47
CA PRO A 493 47.16 -19.51 -0.52
C PRO A 493 47.97 -19.20 0.75
N THR A 494 47.68 -18.03 1.35
CA THR A 494 48.39 -17.57 2.57
C THR A 494 48.09 -18.49 3.75
N LEU A 495 46.81 -18.78 4.03
CA LEU A 495 46.45 -19.71 5.10
C LEU A 495 47.00 -21.08 4.88
N LEU A 496 46.84 -21.62 3.66
CA LEU A 496 47.31 -22.96 3.31
C LEU A 496 48.83 -23.06 3.37
N GLY A 497 49.57 -22.02 2.97
CA GLY A 497 51.02 -21.94 3.06
C GLY A 497 51.50 -21.96 4.52
N TYR A 498 50.90 -21.15 5.39
CA TYR A 498 51.22 -21.19 6.84
C TYR A 498 50.84 -22.54 7.46
N LEU A 499 49.69 -23.10 7.09
CA LEU A 499 49.26 -24.40 7.60
C LEU A 499 50.32 -25.49 7.29
N THR A 500 50.78 -25.55 6.05
CA THR A 500 51.82 -26.53 5.65
C THR A 500 53.13 -26.33 6.42
N ARG A 501 53.58 -25.10 6.62
CA ARG A 501 54.84 -24.78 7.31
C ARG A 501 54.77 -25.12 8.80
N ILE A 502 53.65 -24.79 9.44
CA ILE A 502 53.49 -25.03 10.90
C ILE A 502 53.27 -26.52 11.14
N GLU A 503 52.56 -27.24 10.28
CA GLU A 503 52.47 -28.71 10.29
C GLU A 503 53.85 -29.38 10.14
N GLY A 504 54.75 -28.76 9.38
CA GLY A 504 56.15 -29.20 9.21
C GLY A 504 57.07 -28.85 10.40
N GLY A 505 56.53 -28.26 11.48
CA GLY A 505 57.27 -27.95 12.72
C GLY A 505 57.82 -26.51 12.80
N GLU A 506 57.53 -25.65 11.83
CA GLU A 506 57.91 -24.24 11.95
C GLU A 506 57.06 -23.51 13.06
N PRO A 507 57.67 -22.76 13.95
CA PRO A 507 56.94 -22.03 14.97
C PRO A 507 56.18 -20.82 14.38
N ILE A 508 55.05 -20.46 14.99
CA ILE A 508 54.39 -19.18 14.69
C ILE A 508 55.25 -18.05 15.27
N LYS A 509 55.80 -17.21 14.37
CA LYS A 509 56.66 -16.09 14.75
C LYS A 509 55.87 -14.86 15.20
#